data_56cef5fc9470d9d509569bbbb5f28550
#
_entry.id   56cef5fc9470d9d509569bbbb5f28550
#
_cell.length_a   1.000
_cell.length_b   1.000
_cell.length_c   1.000
_cell.angle_alpha   90.00
_cell.angle_beta   90.00
_cell.angle_gamma   90.00
#
_symmetry.space_group_name_H-M   'P 1'
#
loop_
_entity.id
_entity.type
_entity.pdbx_description
1 polymer ?
#
loop_
_entity_poly.entity_id
_entity_poly.type
_entity_poly.pdbx_seq_one_letter_code
_entity_poly.pdbx_strand_id
1 'polypeptide(L)'
;MRTPCACLLLLVACTPSGKQLAETGHPSPETAAKADADLAAAAAPPAPQLPPVAPELISHGRHDRKEIALTFDACSTREPSRYDARVTAALLAANAPATIFLGGSWAKEEVAQVKELASHPQFELGNHTYTHPHLPALKDESRIRAEIVRTQAEVKALTGHTPRLFRPPYGEYDQRVIRIAGELGLVTVEYDLPSGDPDAHATKERLVQWVLSQARPGSIVVMHINHLKFHTAEALPDIIAGLRARGFTLVTVGQLITALNPGSAAVGAAP
;
A
#
# COMPACT_ATOMS: atom_id res chain seq x y z
N MET A 1 69.12 -7.41 43.53
CA MET A 1 69.00 -6.62 42.26
C MET A 1 67.97 -7.22 41.44
N ARG A 2 66.76 -6.67 41.45
CA ARG A 2 65.62 -7.05 40.62
C ARG A 2 64.97 -5.82 40.09
N THR A 3 65.06 -5.58 38.79
CA THR A 3 64.44 -4.48 38.05
C THR A 3 62.95 -4.77 37.85
N PRO A 4 62.06 -3.79 38.04
CA PRO A 4 60.67 -3.97 37.72
C PRO A 4 60.40 -3.64 36.24
N CYS A 5 59.65 -4.54 35.60
CA CYS A 5 59.14 -4.43 34.24
C CYS A 5 57.91 -3.51 34.26
N ALA A 6 57.96 -2.37 33.56
CA ALA A 6 56.82 -1.45 33.41
C ALA A 6 55.90 -1.98 32.30
N CYS A 7 54.70 -2.36 32.68
CA CYS A 7 53.63 -2.77 31.75
C CYS A 7 52.88 -1.50 31.31
N LEU A 8 53.05 -1.10 30.05
CA LEU A 8 52.35 0.01 29.42
C LEU A 8 50.95 -0.47 28.99
N LEU A 9 49.91 -0.09 29.71
CA LEU A 9 48.52 -0.31 29.32
C LEU A 9 48.13 0.68 28.22
N LEU A 10 47.98 0.18 27.00
CA LEU A 10 47.32 0.88 25.90
C LEU A 10 45.80 0.80 26.11
N LEU A 11 45.19 1.88 26.55
CA LEU A 11 43.75 2.09 26.53
C LEU A 11 43.33 2.32 25.07
N VAL A 12 42.76 1.31 24.46
CA VAL A 12 42.03 1.45 23.19
C VAL A 12 40.64 1.98 23.53
N ALA A 13 40.42 3.26 23.25
CA ALA A 13 39.09 3.86 23.30
C ALA A 13 38.24 3.29 22.19
N CYS A 14 37.32 2.39 22.50
CA CYS A 14 36.24 1.97 21.62
C CYS A 14 35.23 3.11 21.55
N THR A 15 35.25 3.87 20.46
CA THR A 15 34.13 4.72 20.06
C THR A 15 33.00 3.82 19.51
N PRO A 16 31.77 3.95 20.01
CA PRO A 16 30.66 3.24 19.39
C PRO A 16 30.38 3.86 18.01
N SER A 17 30.66 3.10 16.96
CA SER A 17 30.26 3.43 15.60
C SER A 17 28.72 3.42 15.57
N GLY A 18 28.13 4.60 15.64
CA GLY A 18 26.70 4.78 15.41
C GLY A 18 26.39 4.32 13.98
N LYS A 19 25.73 3.18 13.85
CA LYS A 19 25.05 2.82 12.61
C LYS A 19 23.99 3.88 12.38
N GLN A 20 24.26 4.82 11.48
CA GLN A 20 23.25 5.63 10.84
C GLN A 20 22.28 4.65 10.20
N LEU A 21 21.06 4.62 10.73
CA LEU A 21 19.91 4.07 10.02
C LEU A 21 19.84 4.82 8.71
N ALA A 22 19.83 4.06 7.60
CA ALA A 22 19.70 4.62 6.26
C ALA A 22 18.44 5.50 6.27
N GLU A 23 18.64 6.80 6.05
CA GLU A 23 17.55 7.76 5.89
C GLU A 23 16.69 7.27 4.74
N THR A 24 15.48 6.81 5.03
CA THR A 24 14.43 6.57 4.06
C THR A 24 14.19 7.88 3.32
N GLY A 25 14.59 7.88 2.05
CA GLY A 25 14.75 9.09 1.25
C GLY A 25 13.53 9.98 1.17
N HIS A 26 13.46 11.02 1.99
CA HIS A 26 12.48 12.09 1.85
C HIS A 26 12.66 12.83 0.51
N PRO A 27 11.57 13.28 -0.17
CA PRO A 27 11.67 14.15 -1.32
C PRO A 27 12.49 15.40 -0.97
N SER A 28 13.41 15.80 -1.84
CA SER A 28 14.10 17.07 -1.65
C SER A 28 13.06 18.21 -1.62
N PRO A 29 13.32 19.32 -0.93
CA PRO A 29 12.41 20.46 -0.91
C PRO A 29 12.01 20.92 -2.33
N GLU A 30 12.88 20.75 -3.30
CA GLU A 30 12.68 21.13 -4.69
C GLU A 30 11.75 20.16 -5.44
N THR A 31 11.81 18.86 -5.14
CA THR A 31 10.91 17.84 -5.71
C THR A 31 9.51 17.94 -5.07
N ALA A 32 9.45 18.28 -3.78
CA ALA A 32 8.19 18.57 -3.10
C ALA A 32 7.55 19.85 -3.64
N ALA A 33 8.34 20.90 -3.86
CA ALA A 33 7.85 22.17 -4.43
C ALA A 33 7.37 22.03 -5.88
N LYS A 34 8.01 21.16 -6.67
CA LYS A 34 7.57 20.88 -8.04
C LYS A 34 6.27 20.06 -8.05
N ALA A 35 6.17 19.05 -7.18
CA ALA A 35 4.93 18.31 -7.00
C ALA A 35 3.80 19.24 -6.51
N ASP A 36 4.11 20.21 -5.65
CA ASP A 36 3.19 21.23 -5.17
C ASP A 36 2.73 22.19 -6.28
N ALA A 37 3.64 22.61 -7.16
CA ALA A 37 3.32 23.46 -8.31
C ALA A 37 2.46 22.70 -9.34
N ASP A 38 2.74 21.42 -9.59
CA ASP A 38 1.94 20.58 -10.47
C ASP A 38 0.56 20.29 -9.87
N LEU A 39 0.46 20.20 -8.53
CA LEU A 39 -0.82 20.08 -7.82
C LEU A 39 -1.68 21.36 -7.95
N ALA A 40 -1.04 22.52 -7.90
CA ALA A 40 -1.72 23.81 -7.97
C ALA A 40 -2.08 24.25 -9.41
N ALA A 41 -1.33 23.79 -10.42
CA ALA A 41 -1.47 24.24 -11.80
C ALA A 41 -2.54 23.48 -12.61
N ALA A 42 -2.97 22.29 -12.18
CA ALA A 42 -4.01 21.53 -12.85
C ALA A 42 -5.34 21.72 -12.09
N ALA A 43 -6.26 22.50 -12.64
CA ALA A 43 -7.66 22.37 -12.25
C ALA A 43 -8.05 20.90 -12.45
N ALA A 44 -8.06 20.13 -11.36
CA ALA A 44 -8.44 18.72 -11.42
C ALA A 44 -9.85 18.64 -12.03
N PRO A 45 -10.11 17.70 -12.95
CA PRO A 45 -11.46 17.46 -13.40
C PRO A 45 -12.34 17.20 -12.17
N PRO A 46 -13.63 17.59 -12.20
CA PRO A 46 -14.51 17.34 -11.07
C PRO A 46 -14.46 15.86 -10.73
N ALA A 47 -14.00 15.55 -9.52
CA ALA A 47 -13.95 14.16 -9.05
C ALA A 47 -15.36 13.58 -9.07
N PRO A 48 -15.50 12.30 -9.36
CA PRO A 48 -16.76 11.59 -9.20
C PRO A 48 -17.17 11.72 -7.72
N GLN A 49 -18.28 12.37 -7.47
CA GLN A 49 -18.79 12.55 -6.11
C GLN A 49 -19.49 11.24 -5.67
N LEU A 50 -18.86 10.54 -4.77
CA LEU A 50 -19.53 9.47 -4.02
C LEU A 50 -20.31 10.09 -2.87
N PRO A 51 -21.43 9.48 -2.44
CA PRO A 51 -22.08 9.90 -1.20
C PRO A 51 -21.10 9.71 -0.04
N PRO A 52 -21.03 10.68 0.90
CA PRO A 52 -20.20 10.55 2.08
C PRO A 52 -20.52 9.29 2.88
N VAL A 53 -19.49 8.69 3.48
CA VAL A 53 -19.62 7.56 4.40
C VAL A 53 -19.11 7.98 5.78
N ALA A 54 -19.49 7.23 6.81
CA ALA A 54 -18.94 7.46 8.15
C ALA A 54 -17.43 7.35 8.10
N PRO A 55 -16.67 8.24 8.77
CA PRO A 55 -15.24 8.12 8.90
C PRO A 55 -14.88 6.79 9.57
N GLU A 56 -14.24 5.91 8.83
CA GLU A 56 -13.93 4.55 9.27
C GLU A 56 -12.51 4.18 8.87
N LEU A 57 -11.83 3.47 9.77
CA LEU A 57 -10.51 2.88 9.54
C LEU A 57 -10.62 1.37 9.72
N ILE A 58 -10.27 0.62 8.69
CA ILE A 58 -10.28 -0.83 8.71
C ILE A 58 -8.84 -1.34 8.49
N SER A 59 -8.34 -2.12 9.43
CA SER A 59 -7.02 -2.77 9.32
C SER A 59 -7.10 -4.30 9.20
N HIS A 60 -8.27 -4.88 9.46
CA HIS A 60 -8.52 -6.32 9.34
C HIS A 60 -10.02 -6.60 9.21
N GLY A 61 -10.36 -7.76 8.70
CA GLY A 61 -11.72 -8.30 8.65
C GLY A 61 -12.11 -9.06 9.93
N ARG A 62 -13.10 -9.92 9.80
CA ARG A 62 -13.60 -10.76 10.91
C ARG A 62 -12.63 -11.89 11.24
N HIS A 63 -12.44 -12.16 12.54
CA HIS A 63 -11.57 -13.24 13.01
C HIS A 63 -12.25 -14.62 13.08
N ASP A 64 -13.58 -14.67 12.94
CA ASP A 64 -14.37 -15.91 12.94
C ASP A 64 -14.53 -16.55 11.54
N ARG A 65 -13.98 -15.88 10.48
CA ARG A 65 -14.00 -16.36 9.11
C ARG A 65 -12.57 -16.50 8.59
N LYS A 66 -12.25 -17.65 8.01
CA LYS A 66 -10.94 -17.88 7.38
C LYS A 66 -10.84 -17.18 6.01
N GLU A 67 -11.17 -15.90 5.99
CA GLU A 67 -11.00 -15.00 4.85
C GLU A 67 -9.72 -14.18 5.02
N ILE A 68 -9.02 -13.88 3.94
CA ILE A 68 -7.80 -13.07 3.92
C ILE A 68 -7.73 -12.27 2.63
N ALA A 69 -7.35 -11.00 2.71
CA ALA A 69 -7.16 -10.15 1.54
C ALA A 69 -5.67 -9.97 1.22
N LEU A 70 -5.30 -10.28 -0.03
CA LEU A 70 -4.00 -9.90 -0.59
C LEU A 70 -4.15 -8.53 -1.23
N THR A 71 -3.34 -7.57 -0.80
CA THR A 71 -3.40 -6.20 -1.30
C THR A 71 -2.05 -5.74 -1.80
N PHE A 72 -2.08 -4.87 -2.82
CA PHE A 72 -0.88 -4.39 -3.49
C PHE A 72 -0.93 -2.88 -3.65
N ASP A 73 0.11 -2.20 -3.20
CA ASP A 73 0.27 -0.78 -3.42
C ASP A 73 1.08 -0.54 -4.70
N ALA A 74 0.63 0.44 -5.49
CA ALA A 74 1.25 0.85 -6.74
C ALA A 74 1.39 2.37 -6.76
N CYS A 75 2.56 2.89 -6.41
CA CYS A 75 2.83 4.30 -6.30
C CYS A 75 4.11 4.71 -7.03
N SER A 76 4.17 5.94 -7.51
CA SER A 76 5.41 6.52 -8.00
C SER A 76 6.33 6.81 -6.82
N THR A 77 7.53 6.25 -6.89
CA THR A 77 8.61 6.51 -5.93
C THR A 77 9.75 7.26 -6.63
N ARG A 78 10.77 7.69 -5.88
CA ARG A 78 11.97 8.34 -6.47
C ARG A 78 12.76 7.45 -7.41
N GLU A 79 12.79 6.13 -7.13
CA GLU A 79 13.31 5.16 -8.06
C GLU A 79 12.25 4.84 -9.11
N PRO A 80 12.62 4.52 -10.35
CA PRO A 80 11.64 4.15 -11.36
C PRO A 80 10.79 2.98 -10.85
N SER A 81 9.59 3.29 -10.42
CA SER A 81 8.59 2.31 -10.04
C SER A 81 7.90 1.84 -11.31
N ARG A 82 8.18 0.61 -11.72
CA ARG A 82 7.60 0.01 -12.91
C ARG A 82 6.69 -1.14 -12.52
N TYR A 83 5.58 -1.24 -13.22
CA TYR A 83 4.68 -2.37 -13.08
C TYR A 83 5.40 -3.73 -13.21
N ASP A 84 5.20 -4.60 -12.23
CA ASP A 84 5.68 -5.98 -12.28
C ASP A 84 4.57 -6.93 -12.78
N ALA A 85 4.52 -7.15 -14.07
CA ALA A 85 3.54 -8.04 -14.70
C ALA A 85 3.58 -9.48 -14.15
N ARG A 86 4.68 -9.90 -13.53
CA ARG A 86 4.81 -11.24 -12.92
C ARG A 86 3.88 -11.40 -11.73
N VAL A 87 3.63 -10.32 -10.96
CA VAL A 87 2.67 -10.33 -9.85
C VAL A 87 1.26 -10.58 -10.36
N THR A 88 0.83 -9.83 -11.38
CA THR A 88 -0.48 -10.01 -12.00
C THR A 88 -0.63 -11.40 -12.61
N ALA A 89 0.40 -11.87 -13.34
CA ALA A 89 0.39 -13.21 -13.92
C ALA A 89 0.23 -14.30 -12.84
N ALA A 90 0.90 -14.18 -11.69
CA ALA A 90 0.76 -15.13 -10.58
C ALA A 90 -0.66 -15.11 -9.98
N LEU A 91 -1.26 -13.93 -9.79
CA LEU A 91 -2.65 -13.79 -9.31
C LEU A 91 -3.64 -14.43 -10.28
N LEU A 92 -3.50 -14.15 -11.57
CA LEU A 92 -4.38 -14.69 -12.62
C LEU A 92 -4.25 -16.22 -12.74
N ALA A 93 -3.02 -16.73 -12.76
CA ALA A 93 -2.75 -18.18 -12.82
C ALA A 93 -3.35 -18.93 -11.64
N ALA A 94 -3.37 -18.30 -10.47
CA ALA A 94 -3.95 -18.86 -9.27
C ALA A 94 -5.46 -18.56 -9.13
N ASN A 95 -6.08 -17.82 -10.05
CA ASN A 95 -7.42 -17.26 -9.88
C ASN A 95 -7.62 -16.67 -8.47
N ALA A 96 -6.69 -15.81 -8.08
CA ALA A 96 -6.68 -15.19 -6.76
C ALA A 96 -7.23 -13.77 -6.83
N PRO A 97 -8.32 -13.45 -6.10
CA PRO A 97 -8.77 -12.08 -5.97
C PRO A 97 -7.74 -11.23 -5.22
N ALA A 98 -7.66 -9.94 -5.56
CA ALA A 98 -6.77 -8.99 -4.93
C ALA A 98 -7.35 -7.57 -4.95
N THR A 99 -6.90 -6.73 -4.02
CA THR A 99 -7.19 -5.28 -4.05
C THR A 99 -5.89 -4.52 -4.33
N ILE A 100 -5.93 -3.62 -5.31
CA ILE A 100 -4.74 -2.87 -5.76
C ILE A 100 -5.01 -1.39 -5.51
N PHE A 101 -4.20 -0.77 -4.65
CA PHE A 101 -4.28 0.65 -4.30
C PHE A 101 -3.38 1.45 -5.24
N LEU A 102 -4.00 2.26 -6.11
CA LEU A 102 -3.32 2.97 -7.19
C LEU A 102 -2.95 4.38 -6.78
N GLY A 103 -1.67 4.74 -6.90
CA GLY A 103 -1.21 6.10 -6.89
C GLY A 103 -1.58 6.82 -8.21
N GLY A 104 -2.11 8.05 -8.13
CA GLY A 104 -2.62 8.73 -9.31
C GLY A 104 -1.55 9.08 -10.34
N SER A 105 -0.36 9.53 -9.91
CA SER A 105 0.76 9.78 -10.82
C SER A 105 1.27 8.50 -11.49
N TRP A 106 1.35 7.41 -10.73
CA TRP A 106 1.71 6.11 -11.28
C TRP A 106 0.67 5.61 -12.29
N ALA A 107 -0.62 5.76 -11.98
CA ALA A 107 -1.70 5.39 -12.90
C ALA A 107 -1.65 6.16 -14.22
N LYS A 108 -1.25 7.45 -14.17
CA LYS A 108 -1.04 8.28 -15.35
C LYS A 108 0.16 7.85 -16.20
N GLU A 109 1.19 7.29 -15.58
CA GLU A 109 2.37 6.76 -16.28
C GLU A 109 2.13 5.37 -16.86
N GLU A 110 1.38 4.51 -16.15
CA GLU A 110 1.17 3.10 -16.48
C GLU A 110 -0.26 2.82 -16.99
N VAL A 111 -0.75 3.66 -17.92
CA VAL A 111 -2.14 3.65 -18.43
C VAL A 111 -2.60 2.27 -18.94
N ALA A 112 -1.74 1.60 -19.71
CA ALA A 112 -2.07 0.29 -20.29
C ALA A 112 -2.26 -0.76 -19.19
N GLN A 113 -1.40 -0.75 -18.19
CA GLN A 113 -1.39 -1.65 -17.05
C GLN A 113 -2.59 -1.43 -16.13
N VAL A 114 -2.93 -0.15 -15.87
CA VAL A 114 -4.14 0.18 -15.09
C VAL A 114 -5.41 -0.30 -15.79
N LYS A 115 -5.51 -0.15 -17.12
CA LYS A 115 -6.63 -0.68 -17.90
C LYS A 115 -6.67 -2.20 -17.90
N GLU A 116 -5.52 -2.86 -17.99
CA GLU A 116 -5.40 -4.31 -17.86
C GLU A 116 -5.92 -4.77 -16.49
N LEU A 117 -5.42 -4.19 -15.39
CA LEU A 117 -5.87 -4.52 -14.04
C LEU A 117 -7.39 -4.35 -13.90
N ALA A 118 -7.94 -3.24 -14.40
CA ALA A 118 -9.37 -2.96 -14.35
C ALA A 118 -10.23 -3.94 -15.18
N SER A 119 -9.66 -4.60 -16.19
CA SER A 119 -10.37 -5.56 -17.04
C SER A 119 -10.61 -6.92 -16.38
N HIS A 120 -9.94 -7.20 -15.26
CA HIS A 120 -10.04 -8.46 -14.54
C HIS A 120 -11.03 -8.34 -13.36
N PRO A 121 -12.18 -9.03 -13.40
CA PRO A 121 -13.24 -8.87 -12.39
C PRO A 121 -12.83 -9.32 -10.97
N GLN A 122 -11.76 -10.11 -10.85
CA GLN A 122 -11.23 -10.50 -9.55
C GLN A 122 -10.35 -9.42 -8.88
N PHE A 123 -10.04 -8.32 -9.59
CA PHE A 123 -9.26 -7.24 -9.03
C PHE A 123 -10.14 -6.05 -8.65
N GLU A 124 -9.99 -5.61 -7.42
CA GLU A 124 -10.60 -4.40 -6.89
C GLU A 124 -9.57 -3.27 -6.90
N LEU A 125 -9.95 -2.09 -7.37
CA LEU A 125 -9.07 -0.93 -7.42
C LEU A 125 -9.39 0.05 -6.30
N GLY A 126 -8.37 0.46 -5.55
CA GLY A 126 -8.40 1.45 -4.48
C GLY A 126 -7.60 2.71 -4.82
N ASN A 127 -7.75 3.73 -4.00
CA ASN A 127 -7.04 5.01 -4.08
C ASN A 127 -5.84 5.02 -3.13
N HIS A 128 -4.67 5.49 -3.61
CA HIS A 128 -3.44 5.57 -2.80
C HIS A 128 -2.77 6.96 -2.88
N THR A 129 -3.56 8.03 -2.93
CA THR A 129 -3.14 9.41 -3.17
C THR A 129 -2.51 9.65 -4.55
N TYR A 130 -2.28 10.91 -4.93
CA TYR A 130 -1.75 11.23 -6.24
C TYR A 130 -0.22 11.20 -6.28
N THR A 131 0.44 11.85 -5.31
CA THR A 131 1.92 11.99 -5.26
C THR A 131 2.59 11.23 -4.13
N HIS A 132 1.84 10.41 -3.38
CA HIS A 132 2.34 9.60 -2.27
C HIS A 132 3.00 10.42 -1.14
N PRO A 133 2.34 11.48 -0.61
CA PRO A 133 2.91 12.32 0.45
C PRO A 133 2.69 11.72 1.85
N HIS A 134 3.47 12.21 2.83
CA HIS A 134 3.19 12.01 4.26
C HIS A 134 1.98 12.86 4.67
N LEU A 135 0.78 12.31 4.57
CA LEU A 135 -0.48 13.05 4.76
C LEU A 135 -0.59 13.78 6.10
N PRO A 136 -0.20 13.19 7.26
CA PRO A 136 -0.24 13.90 8.54
C PRO A 136 0.68 15.13 8.58
N ALA A 137 1.73 15.17 7.76
CA ALA A 137 2.65 16.30 7.69
C ALA A 137 2.05 17.48 6.90
N LEU A 138 1.03 17.26 6.08
CA LEU A 138 0.33 18.31 5.36
C LEU A 138 -0.56 19.10 6.32
N LYS A 139 -0.24 20.37 6.52
CA LYS A 139 -1.01 21.25 7.44
C LYS A 139 -2.33 21.70 6.83
N ASP A 140 -2.38 21.84 5.51
CA ASP A 140 -3.55 22.28 4.77
C ASP A 140 -4.40 21.09 4.33
N GLU A 141 -5.60 20.98 4.87
CA GLU A 141 -6.57 19.91 4.54
C GLU A 141 -6.99 19.93 3.06
N SER A 142 -6.95 21.10 2.42
CA SER A 142 -7.26 21.18 0.99
C SER A 142 -6.28 20.39 0.15
N ARG A 143 -5.01 20.29 0.57
CA ARG A 143 -3.99 19.48 -0.07
C ARG A 143 -4.22 17.99 0.12
N ILE A 144 -4.61 17.57 1.33
CA ILE A 144 -5.00 16.16 1.60
C ILE A 144 -6.15 15.77 0.68
N ARG A 145 -7.17 16.64 0.59
CA ARG A 145 -8.33 16.44 -0.28
C ARG A 145 -7.93 16.37 -1.75
N ALA A 146 -7.06 17.26 -2.21
CA ALA A 146 -6.60 17.30 -3.60
C ALA A 146 -5.85 16.02 -4.00
N GLU A 147 -5.03 15.46 -3.12
CA GLU A 147 -4.32 14.18 -3.33
C GLU A 147 -5.30 13.03 -3.61
N ILE A 148 -6.36 12.94 -2.81
CA ILE A 148 -7.38 11.88 -2.95
C ILE A 148 -8.24 12.12 -4.20
N VAL A 149 -8.75 13.34 -4.37
CA VAL A 149 -9.67 13.73 -5.45
C VAL A 149 -9.03 13.54 -6.83
N ARG A 150 -7.76 13.95 -7.00
CA ARG A 150 -7.04 13.80 -8.28
C ARG A 150 -6.88 12.34 -8.65
N THR A 151 -6.56 11.47 -7.67
CA THR A 151 -6.45 10.03 -7.92
C THR A 151 -7.80 9.42 -8.30
N GLN A 152 -8.90 9.83 -7.61
CA GLN A 152 -10.26 9.40 -8.00
C GLN A 152 -10.57 9.75 -9.45
N ALA A 153 -10.27 10.98 -9.85
CA ALA A 153 -10.51 11.46 -11.21
C ALA A 153 -9.67 10.68 -12.23
N GLU A 154 -8.38 10.46 -11.95
CA GLU A 154 -7.48 9.73 -12.85
C GLU A 154 -7.93 8.28 -13.04
N VAL A 155 -8.17 7.54 -11.95
CA VAL A 155 -8.61 6.15 -12.01
C VAL A 155 -9.96 6.05 -12.73
N LYS A 156 -10.91 6.93 -12.43
CA LYS A 156 -12.21 6.98 -13.12
C LYS A 156 -12.07 7.22 -14.62
N ALA A 157 -11.21 8.16 -15.01
CA ALA A 157 -10.99 8.48 -16.43
C ALA A 157 -10.37 7.30 -17.19
N LEU A 158 -9.44 6.56 -16.55
CA LEU A 158 -8.75 5.44 -17.17
C LEU A 158 -9.59 4.16 -17.25
N THR A 159 -10.42 3.89 -16.24
CA THR A 159 -11.04 2.58 -16.04
C THR A 159 -12.57 2.60 -16.12
N GLY A 160 -13.19 3.77 -16.01
CA GLY A 160 -14.64 3.88 -15.79
C GLY A 160 -15.07 3.60 -14.34
N HIS A 161 -14.23 3.02 -13.50
CA HIS A 161 -14.52 2.68 -12.10
C HIS A 161 -14.12 3.81 -11.16
N THR A 162 -14.93 4.02 -10.13
CA THR A 162 -14.63 4.97 -9.05
C THR A 162 -14.23 4.18 -7.80
N PRO A 163 -12.97 4.26 -7.34
CA PRO A 163 -12.54 3.59 -6.10
C PRO A 163 -13.43 3.97 -4.91
N ARG A 164 -13.71 2.99 -4.05
CA ARG A 164 -14.44 3.20 -2.78
C ARG A 164 -13.57 2.99 -1.55
N LEU A 165 -12.36 2.48 -1.78
CA LEU A 165 -11.36 2.23 -0.75
C LEU A 165 -10.21 3.21 -0.92
N PHE A 166 -9.66 3.65 0.19
CA PHE A 166 -8.51 4.53 0.25
C PHE A 166 -7.48 3.96 1.20
N ARG A 167 -6.22 3.91 0.78
CA ARG A 167 -5.10 3.57 1.65
C ARG A 167 -4.15 4.76 1.75
N PRO A 168 -3.89 5.29 2.96
CA PRO A 168 -2.89 6.33 3.15
C PRO A 168 -1.48 5.80 2.84
N PRO A 169 -0.61 6.61 2.21
CA PRO A 169 0.80 6.29 2.04
C PRO A 169 1.50 6.00 3.37
N TYR A 170 2.47 5.08 3.34
CA TYR A 170 3.32 4.70 4.49
C TYR A 170 2.56 4.09 5.68
N GLY A 171 1.24 3.85 5.57
CA GLY A 171 0.40 3.52 6.71
C GLY A 171 0.22 4.70 7.67
N GLU A 172 0.44 5.93 7.22
CA GLU A 172 0.38 7.14 8.04
C GLU A 172 -0.93 7.88 7.87
N TYR A 173 -1.66 8.04 8.96
CA TYR A 173 -2.93 8.75 9.00
C TYR A 173 -3.14 9.48 10.33
N ASP A 174 -4.04 10.44 10.34
CA ASP A 174 -4.61 11.05 11.52
C ASP A 174 -6.14 11.18 11.35
N GLN A 175 -6.82 11.72 12.36
CA GLN A 175 -8.28 11.87 12.32
C GLN A 175 -8.76 12.77 11.17
N ARG A 176 -7.95 13.73 10.71
CA ARG A 176 -8.26 14.58 9.56
C ARG A 176 -8.30 13.78 8.28
N VAL A 177 -7.30 12.90 8.08
CA VAL A 177 -7.19 12.04 6.89
C VAL A 177 -8.41 11.11 6.80
N ILE A 178 -8.76 10.42 7.90
CA ILE A 178 -9.91 9.52 7.96
C ILE A 178 -11.22 10.27 7.70
N ARG A 179 -11.41 11.44 8.32
CA ARG A 179 -12.59 12.27 8.12
C ARG A 179 -12.72 12.73 6.66
N ILE A 180 -11.64 13.23 6.08
CA ILE A 180 -11.64 13.71 4.68
C ILE A 180 -11.95 12.57 3.72
N ALA A 181 -11.39 11.38 3.93
CA ALA A 181 -11.72 10.20 3.13
C ALA A 181 -13.21 9.87 3.21
N GLY A 182 -13.79 9.83 4.43
CA GLY A 182 -15.21 9.60 4.63
C GLY A 182 -16.12 10.65 3.96
N GLU A 183 -15.76 11.93 4.03
CA GLU A 183 -16.45 13.02 3.33
C GLU A 183 -16.43 12.86 1.81
N LEU A 184 -15.38 12.20 1.28
CA LEU A 184 -15.24 11.89 -0.14
C LEU A 184 -15.87 10.54 -0.53
N GLY A 185 -16.55 9.87 0.39
CA GLY A 185 -17.22 8.58 0.17
C GLY A 185 -16.29 7.38 0.14
N LEU A 186 -15.13 7.48 0.79
CA LEU A 186 -14.10 6.44 0.82
C LEU A 186 -13.96 5.83 2.22
N VAL A 187 -13.82 4.53 2.28
CA VAL A 187 -13.41 3.80 3.49
C VAL A 187 -11.89 3.78 3.56
N THR A 188 -11.33 4.19 4.70
CA THR A 188 -9.88 4.12 4.91
C THR A 188 -9.47 2.70 5.29
N VAL A 189 -8.52 2.15 4.54
CA VAL A 189 -8.04 0.76 4.68
C VAL A 189 -6.55 0.76 4.98
N GLU A 190 -6.18 0.16 6.07
CA GLU A 190 -4.83 -0.20 6.44
C GLU A 190 -4.61 -1.71 6.31
N TYR A 191 -3.61 -2.22 6.98
CA TYR A 191 -3.26 -3.64 7.01
C TYR A 191 -2.83 -4.04 8.42
N ASP A 192 -3.01 -5.31 8.74
CA ASP A 192 -2.49 -5.92 9.96
C ASP A 192 -1.26 -6.82 9.68
N LEU A 193 -0.96 -7.09 8.41
CA LEU A 193 0.14 -7.97 8.02
C LEU A 193 0.99 -7.38 6.89
N PRO A 194 2.03 -6.58 7.22
CA PRO A 194 3.03 -6.20 6.22
C PRO A 194 3.84 -7.43 5.80
N SER A 195 3.99 -7.63 4.50
CA SER A 195 4.80 -8.74 3.95
C SER A 195 6.30 -8.58 4.20
N GLY A 196 6.76 -7.31 4.24
CA GLY A 196 8.18 -6.98 4.33
C GLY A 196 8.88 -6.97 2.96
N ASP A 197 8.13 -6.97 1.85
CA ASP A 197 8.69 -6.98 0.50
C ASP A 197 9.57 -5.76 0.14
N PRO A 198 9.41 -4.55 0.77
CA PRO A 198 10.33 -3.44 0.51
C PRO A 198 11.69 -3.55 1.22
N ASP A 199 11.87 -4.51 2.14
CA ASP A 199 13.15 -4.70 2.84
C ASP A 199 14.23 -5.11 1.83
N ALA A 200 15.34 -4.37 1.78
CA ALA A 200 16.48 -4.66 0.91
C ALA A 200 17.11 -6.05 1.15
N HIS A 201 16.84 -6.67 2.29
CA HIS A 201 17.27 -8.03 2.66
C HIS A 201 16.15 -9.06 2.56
N ALA A 202 14.99 -8.69 1.99
CA ALA A 202 13.93 -9.63 1.73
C ALA A 202 14.40 -10.71 0.75
N THR A 203 13.98 -11.94 0.99
CA THR A 203 14.10 -13.05 0.04
C THR A 203 12.73 -13.68 -0.15
N LYS A 204 12.55 -14.42 -1.24
CA LYS A 204 11.33 -15.20 -1.48
C LYS A 204 10.95 -16.02 -0.24
N GLU A 205 11.90 -16.78 0.31
CA GLU A 205 11.68 -17.70 1.42
C GLU A 205 11.24 -16.97 2.70
N ARG A 206 11.88 -15.81 2.99
CA ARG A 206 11.49 -14.97 4.13
C ARG A 206 10.08 -14.42 3.98
N LEU A 207 9.72 -13.93 2.80
CA LEU A 207 8.37 -13.43 2.54
C LEU A 207 7.33 -14.53 2.73
N VAL A 208 7.56 -15.71 2.13
CA VAL A 208 6.66 -16.86 2.25
C VAL A 208 6.51 -17.28 3.71
N GLN A 209 7.63 -17.52 4.39
CA GLN A 209 7.62 -17.93 5.79
C GLN A 209 6.92 -16.91 6.69
N TRP A 210 7.22 -15.64 6.52
CA TRP A 210 6.66 -14.56 7.31
C TRP A 210 5.15 -14.46 7.12
N VAL A 211 4.68 -14.30 5.88
CA VAL A 211 3.24 -14.17 5.60
C VAL A 211 2.49 -15.40 6.09
N LEU A 212 2.97 -16.61 5.79
CA LEU A 212 2.30 -17.83 6.24
C LEU A 212 2.29 -17.97 7.76
N SER A 213 3.35 -17.59 8.47
CA SER A 213 3.41 -17.71 9.93
C SER A 213 2.51 -16.71 10.66
N GLN A 214 2.33 -15.50 10.09
CA GLN A 214 1.58 -14.41 10.72
C GLN A 214 0.11 -14.34 10.27
N ALA A 215 -0.24 -14.97 9.13
CA ALA A 215 -1.59 -14.94 8.61
C ALA A 215 -2.62 -15.53 9.57
N ARG A 216 -3.68 -14.76 9.82
CA ARG A 216 -4.82 -15.10 10.66
C ARG A 216 -6.15 -14.74 9.98
N PRO A 217 -7.28 -15.29 10.43
CA PRO A 217 -8.57 -14.93 9.88
C PRO A 217 -8.79 -13.42 9.88
N GLY A 218 -9.22 -12.87 8.76
CA GLY A 218 -9.45 -11.44 8.58
C GLY A 218 -8.22 -10.63 8.19
N SER A 219 -7.02 -11.21 8.10
CA SER A 219 -5.82 -10.42 7.78
C SER A 219 -5.91 -9.72 6.43
N ILE A 220 -5.40 -8.50 6.39
CA ILE A 220 -5.13 -7.70 5.19
C ILE A 220 -3.62 -7.66 5.01
N VAL A 221 -3.12 -8.33 3.98
CA VAL A 221 -1.68 -8.39 3.67
C VAL A 221 -1.32 -7.27 2.72
N VAL A 222 -0.30 -6.45 3.05
CA VAL A 222 0.23 -5.46 2.12
C VAL A 222 1.51 -5.94 1.45
N MET A 223 1.54 -5.79 0.14
CA MET A 223 2.64 -6.03 -0.78
C MET A 223 2.69 -4.92 -1.83
N HIS A 224 3.64 -4.98 -2.77
CA HIS A 224 3.78 -3.99 -3.84
C HIS A 224 3.80 -4.67 -5.22
N ILE A 225 3.24 -3.98 -6.23
CA ILE A 225 3.15 -4.46 -7.62
C ILE A 225 4.02 -3.63 -8.57
N ASN A 226 4.69 -2.60 -8.09
CA ASN A 226 5.39 -1.61 -8.89
C ASN A 226 6.92 -1.63 -8.74
N HIS A 227 7.49 -2.69 -8.20
CA HIS A 227 8.92 -2.81 -7.98
C HIS A 227 9.48 -4.15 -8.47
N LEU A 228 10.14 -4.14 -9.63
CA LEU A 228 10.72 -5.33 -10.27
C LEU A 228 11.80 -6.04 -9.44
N LYS A 229 12.42 -5.33 -8.49
CA LYS A 229 13.47 -5.86 -7.62
C LYS A 229 12.94 -6.53 -6.35
N PHE A 230 11.65 -6.34 -6.03
CA PHE A 230 11.04 -6.99 -4.87
C PHE A 230 10.77 -8.46 -5.21
N HIS A 231 10.89 -9.32 -4.21
CA HIS A 231 10.64 -10.74 -4.37
C HIS A 231 9.14 -11.11 -4.30
N THR A 232 8.26 -10.13 -4.41
CA THR A 232 6.80 -10.29 -4.34
C THR A 232 6.31 -11.30 -5.38
N ALA A 233 6.67 -11.09 -6.67
CA ALA A 233 6.24 -11.96 -7.75
C ALA A 233 6.69 -13.41 -7.58
N GLU A 234 7.89 -13.62 -7.05
CA GLU A 234 8.49 -14.94 -6.83
C GLU A 234 7.87 -15.65 -5.62
N ALA A 235 7.50 -14.90 -4.57
CA ALA A 235 6.92 -15.44 -3.34
C ALA A 235 5.41 -15.72 -3.46
N LEU A 236 4.71 -14.96 -4.29
CA LEU A 236 3.25 -14.94 -4.36
C LEU A 236 2.61 -16.31 -4.65
N PRO A 237 3.10 -17.14 -5.60
CA PRO A 237 2.55 -18.47 -5.83
C PRO A 237 2.56 -19.35 -4.58
N ASP A 238 3.68 -19.35 -3.83
CA ASP A 238 3.84 -20.17 -2.62
C ASP A 238 3.01 -19.62 -1.46
N ILE A 239 2.89 -18.28 -1.34
CA ILE A 239 2.00 -17.63 -0.38
C ILE A 239 0.55 -18.04 -0.64
N ILE A 240 0.06 -17.93 -1.87
CA ILE A 240 -1.31 -18.29 -2.24
C ILE A 240 -1.58 -19.77 -1.96
N ALA A 241 -0.69 -20.66 -2.40
CA ALA A 241 -0.83 -22.09 -2.18
C ALA A 241 -0.83 -22.44 -0.67
N GLY A 242 0.09 -21.86 0.10
CA GLY A 242 0.19 -22.08 1.53
C GLY A 242 -1.00 -21.55 2.32
N LEU A 243 -1.55 -20.39 1.97
CA LEU A 243 -2.77 -19.86 2.59
C LEU A 243 -3.96 -20.78 2.32
N ARG A 244 -4.16 -21.19 1.07
CA ARG A 244 -5.24 -22.13 0.69
C ARG A 244 -5.10 -23.49 1.39
N ALA A 245 -3.89 -24.04 1.48
CA ALA A 245 -3.63 -25.29 2.19
C ALA A 245 -3.98 -25.19 3.68
N ARG A 246 -3.90 -23.99 4.27
CA ARG A 246 -4.34 -23.71 5.64
C ARG A 246 -5.83 -23.42 5.77
N GLY A 247 -6.58 -23.53 4.66
CA GLY A 247 -8.03 -23.35 4.59
C GLY A 247 -8.49 -21.89 4.53
N PHE A 248 -7.61 -20.94 4.15
CA PHE A 248 -8.02 -19.57 3.90
C PHE A 248 -8.71 -19.43 2.54
N THR A 249 -9.79 -18.66 2.51
CA THR A 249 -10.42 -18.15 1.29
C THR A 249 -9.83 -16.76 1.00
N LEU A 250 -9.26 -16.58 -0.20
CA LEU A 250 -8.80 -15.28 -0.65
C LEU A 250 -9.99 -14.45 -1.12
N VAL A 251 -10.07 -13.20 -0.69
CA VAL A 251 -11.14 -12.25 -1.02
C VAL A 251 -10.55 -10.87 -1.30
N THR A 252 -11.31 -9.98 -1.95
CA THR A 252 -10.95 -8.56 -2.02
C THR A 252 -11.23 -7.88 -0.67
N VAL A 253 -10.66 -6.70 -0.45
CA VAL A 253 -10.95 -5.92 0.77
C VAL A 253 -12.42 -5.55 0.82
N GLY A 254 -13.03 -5.15 -0.31
CA GLY A 254 -14.47 -4.84 -0.35
C GLY A 254 -15.34 -6.01 0.08
N GLN A 255 -15.01 -7.24 -0.34
CA GLN A 255 -15.69 -8.46 0.12
C GLN A 255 -15.46 -8.70 1.63
N LEU A 256 -14.23 -8.52 2.11
CA LEU A 256 -13.87 -8.68 3.51
C LEU A 256 -14.66 -7.70 4.42
N ILE A 257 -14.82 -6.44 3.97
CA ILE A 257 -15.55 -5.38 4.69
C ILE A 257 -17.05 -5.62 4.67
N THR A 258 -17.61 -6.05 3.55
CA THR A 258 -19.05 -6.36 3.45
C THR A 258 -19.45 -7.44 4.45
N ALA A 259 -18.56 -8.36 4.74
CA ALA A 259 -18.77 -9.36 5.78
C ALA A 259 -18.77 -8.78 7.20
N LEU A 260 -18.15 -7.62 7.46
CA LEU A 260 -18.21 -6.89 8.75
C LEU A 260 -19.58 -6.25 8.96
N ASN A 261 -20.18 -5.68 7.92
CA ASN A 261 -21.42 -4.94 7.94
C ASN A 261 -22.43 -5.52 6.94
N PRO A 262 -23.15 -6.62 7.27
CA PRO A 262 -24.07 -7.27 6.33
C PRO A 262 -25.21 -6.36 5.81
N GLY A 263 -25.48 -5.24 6.49
CA GLY A 263 -26.45 -4.22 6.07
C GLY A 263 -25.89 -3.14 5.12
N SER A 264 -24.58 -3.10 4.89
CA SER A 264 -23.90 -2.11 4.04
C SER A 264 -23.58 -2.67 2.64
N ALA A 265 -24.53 -3.33 2.02
CA ALA A 265 -24.37 -3.99 0.69
C ALA A 265 -23.99 -3.05 -0.48
N ALA A 266 -23.74 -1.78 -0.21
CA ALA A 266 -23.45 -0.76 -1.24
C ALA A 266 -21.97 -0.63 -1.66
N VAL A 267 -21.02 -1.29 -0.98
CA VAL A 267 -19.58 -1.11 -1.26
C VAL A 267 -19.04 -2.09 -2.30
N GLY A 268 -19.71 -3.21 -2.55
CA GLY A 268 -19.17 -4.31 -3.36
C GLY A 268 -19.84 -4.57 -4.72
N ALA A 269 -20.83 -3.82 -5.13
CA ALA A 269 -21.46 -4.03 -6.42
C ALA A 269 -21.09 -2.92 -7.40
N ALA A 270 -20.08 -3.18 -8.23
CA ALA A 270 -19.96 -2.48 -9.51
C ALA A 270 -20.85 -3.21 -10.55
N PRO A 271 -21.60 -2.50 -11.38
CA PRO A 271 -22.23 -3.08 -12.56
C PRO A 271 -21.19 -3.46 -13.61
#